data_2d26a77fcae7e9d55745767587d6069d
#
_entry.id   2d26a77fcae7e9d55745767587d6069d
#
_cell.length_a   1.000
_cell.length_b   1.000
_cell.length_c   1.000
_cell.angle_alpha   90.00
_cell.angle_beta   90.00
_cell.angle_gamma   90.00
#
_symmetry.space_group_name_H-M   'P 1'
#
loop_
_entity.id
_entity.type
_entity.pdbx_description
1 polymer ?
#
loop_
_entity_poly.entity_id
_entity_poly.type
_entity_poly.pdbx_seq_one_letter_code
_entity_poly.pdbx_strand_id
1 'polypeptide(L)'
;PTARAEALWPEVRAALAQLRAAFDPGEFQPQLEPASFRLTMSDAISTTLMPQMVSQIESIGAQTNLRVVPPATLNPRAMLERDEVDVAVGHFPDTVASIGVEGRAATLRHRRLYDSQYVCVMRRGHPLAGRALTLDAYCEAHHLLVSFSGSPFGLVDETLGALGRTRRIVLTVNQYYTAGRVVARSDLLTVLPAFFVEATGRRADLVEQPLPFELAGIHVEMIWHLRHDRTSAHRWLRERLVEAAAAALGEVPAAGPEDV
;
A
#
# COMPACT_ATOMS: atom_id res chain seq x y z
N PRO A 1 50.35 -9.53 -11.43
CA PRO A 1 49.62 -9.88 -12.65
C PRO A 1 50.60 -10.51 -13.64
N THR A 2 50.16 -11.47 -14.44
CA THR A 2 51.00 -12.02 -15.51
C THR A 2 50.92 -11.06 -16.70
N ALA A 3 52.00 -11.02 -17.54
CA ALA A 3 52.02 -10.19 -18.76
C ALA A 3 50.80 -10.42 -19.66
N ARG A 4 50.25 -11.64 -19.72
CA ARG A 4 49.03 -11.98 -20.41
C ARG A 4 47.78 -11.37 -19.77
N ALA A 5 47.72 -11.27 -18.45
CA ALA A 5 46.61 -10.64 -17.75
C ALA A 5 46.61 -9.11 -17.98
N GLU A 6 47.79 -8.49 -18.02
CA GLU A 6 47.96 -7.07 -18.31
C GLU A 6 47.57 -6.74 -19.73
N ALA A 7 47.91 -7.60 -20.70
CA ALA A 7 47.53 -7.43 -22.10
C ALA A 7 46.04 -7.58 -22.37
N LEU A 8 45.33 -8.46 -21.61
CA LEU A 8 43.88 -8.69 -21.73
C LEU A 8 43.05 -7.67 -20.90
N TRP A 9 43.64 -7.03 -19.92
CA TRP A 9 42.88 -6.15 -19.01
C TRP A 9 42.14 -4.99 -19.67
N PRO A 10 42.70 -4.29 -20.71
CA PRO A 10 41.96 -3.23 -21.41
C PRO A 10 40.67 -3.74 -22.07
N GLU A 11 40.74 -4.91 -22.74
CA GLU A 11 39.59 -5.49 -23.46
C GLU A 11 38.52 -5.99 -22.43
N VAL A 12 38.93 -6.65 -21.36
CA VAL A 12 38.04 -7.08 -20.28
C VAL A 12 37.38 -5.88 -19.63
N ARG A 13 38.14 -4.82 -19.36
CA ARG A 13 37.61 -3.59 -18.78
C ARG A 13 36.59 -2.91 -19.69
N ALA A 14 36.85 -2.86 -21.02
CA ALA A 14 35.94 -2.31 -21.99
C ALA A 14 34.63 -3.13 -22.09
N ALA A 15 34.74 -4.46 -22.11
CA ALA A 15 33.59 -5.35 -22.11
C ALA A 15 32.74 -5.21 -20.82
N LEU A 16 33.40 -5.10 -19.66
CA LEU A 16 32.70 -4.85 -18.39
C LEU A 16 32.06 -3.46 -18.34
N ALA A 17 32.67 -2.45 -18.93
CA ALA A 17 32.08 -1.11 -19.05
C ALA A 17 30.84 -1.12 -19.96
N GLN A 18 30.87 -1.82 -21.10
CA GLN A 18 29.73 -2.01 -21.98
C GLN A 18 28.59 -2.78 -21.29
N LEU A 19 28.92 -3.86 -20.58
CA LEU A 19 27.94 -4.59 -19.78
C LEU A 19 27.32 -3.71 -18.70
N ARG A 20 28.12 -2.93 -17.96
CA ARG A 20 27.60 -1.97 -16.97
C ARG A 20 26.69 -0.93 -17.59
N ALA A 21 27.07 -0.35 -18.74
CA ALA A 21 26.24 0.60 -19.46
C ALA A 21 24.92 0.00 -19.96
N ALA A 22 24.93 -1.29 -20.33
CA ALA A 22 23.71 -2.01 -20.70
C ALA A 22 22.81 -2.34 -19.50
N PHE A 23 23.40 -2.53 -18.31
CA PHE A 23 22.66 -2.84 -17.07
C PHE A 23 22.34 -1.60 -16.21
N ASP A 24 22.98 -0.47 -16.45
CA ASP A 24 22.70 0.83 -15.83
C ASP A 24 22.64 1.91 -16.91
N PRO A 25 21.55 2.01 -17.66
CA PRO A 25 21.40 2.87 -18.85
C PRO A 25 21.32 4.37 -18.53
N GLY A 26 21.88 4.83 -17.41
CA GLY A 26 21.81 6.23 -16.99
C GLY A 26 20.49 6.59 -16.30
N GLU A 27 20.24 7.87 -16.13
CA GLU A 27 18.96 8.36 -15.60
C GLU A 27 17.84 8.08 -16.60
N PHE A 28 16.75 7.47 -16.12
CA PHE A 28 15.52 7.26 -16.87
C PHE A 28 14.94 8.62 -17.29
N GLN A 29 14.68 8.78 -18.58
CA GLN A 29 14.08 9.99 -19.16
C GLN A 29 12.60 9.75 -19.48
N PRO A 30 11.67 10.00 -18.52
CA PRO A 30 10.28 9.59 -18.65
C PRO A 30 9.55 10.20 -19.85
N GLN A 31 10.03 11.33 -20.38
CA GLN A 31 9.46 11.99 -21.56
C GLN A 31 9.86 11.30 -22.87
N LEU A 32 10.98 10.59 -22.90
CA LEU A 32 11.57 9.99 -24.09
C LEU A 32 11.50 8.47 -24.09
N GLU A 33 11.49 7.87 -22.92
CA GLU A 33 11.54 6.42 -22.72
C GLU A 33 10.18 5.89 -22.26
N PRO A 34 9.44 5.16 -23.12
CA PRO A 34 8.19 4.53 -22.71
C PRO A 34 8.41 3.49 -21.61
N ALA A 35 7.60 3.55 -20.56
CA ALA A 35 7.61 2.57 -19.50
C ALA A 35 6.19 2.10 -19.15
N SER A 36 6.07 0.87 -18.66
CA SER A 36 4.80 0.33 -18.19
C SER A 36 5.00 -0.40 -16.88
N PHE A 37 4.21 -0.04 -15.88
CA PHE A 37 4.32 -0.60 -14.54
C PHE A 37 2.98 -1.19 -14.08
N ARG A 38 3.07 -2.33 -13.39
CA ARG A 38 1.95 -3.02 -12.76
C ARG A 38 2.06 -2.84 -11.26
N LEU A 39 1.03 -2.25 -10.66
CA LEU A 39 0.97 -2.03 -9.23
C LEU A 39 -0.16 -2.85 -8.63
N THR A 40 0.01 -3.38 -7.42
CA THR A 40 -1.11 -3.93 -6.66
C THR A 40 -1.36 -3.10 -5.42
N MET A 41 -2.62 -2.72 -5.21
CA MET A 41 -3.07 -1.95 -4.05
C MET A 41 -4.59 -2.02 -3.90
N SER A 42 -5.08 -1.73 -2.70
CA SER A 42 -6.53 -1.64 -2.45
C SER A 42 -7.16 -0.43 -3.14
N ASP A 43 -8.48 -0.45 -3.28
CA ASP A 43 -9.25 0.68 -3.78
C ASP A 43 -9.04 1.95 -2.94
N ALA A 44 -8.93 1.82 -1.62
CA ALA A 44 -8.64 2.95 -0.73
C ALA A 44 -7.31 3.64 -1.07
N ILE A 45 -6.23 2.86 -1.20
CA ILE A 45 -4.91 3.38 -1.52
C ILE A 45 -4.88 3.93 -2.95
N SER A 46 -5.49 3.21 -3.90
CA SER A 46 -5.57 3.64 -5.29
C SER A 46 -6.30 4.98 -5.44
N THR A 47 -7.44 5.14 -4.77
CA THR A 47 -8.21 6.41 -4.80
C THR A 47 -7.41 7.57 -4.22
N THR A 48 -6.54 7.31 -3.25
CA THR A 48 -5.70 8.32 -2.61
C THR A 48 -4.48 8.69 -3.47
N LEU A 49 -3.76 7.70 -4.02
CA LEU A 49 -2.48 7.93 -4.68
C LEU A 49 -2.60 8.19 -6.19
N MET A 50 -3.52 7.52 -6.90
CA MET A 50 -3.54 7.57 -8.36
C MET A 50 -3.86 8.96 -8.94
N PRO A 51 -4.74 9.80 -8.36
CA PRO A 51 -4.92 11.16 -8.85
C PRO A 51 -3.63 11.97 -8.86
N GLN A 52 -2.82 11.85 -7.80
CA GLN A 52 -1.53 12.54 -7.70
C GLN A 52 -0.50 11.96 -8.68
N MET A 53 -0.45 10.63 -8.82
CA MET A 53 0.42 9.95 -9.78
C MET A 53 0.14 10.38 -11.22
N VAL A 54 -1.13 10.42 -11.61
CA VAL A 54 -1.53 10.85 -12.97
C VAL A 54 -1.18 12.32 -13.18
N SER A 55 -1.49 13.19 -12.22
CA SER A 55 -1.12 14.61 -12.30
C SER A 55 0.38 14.83 -12.48
N GLN A 56 1.23 14.06 -11.77
CA GLN A 56 2.67 14.13 -11.93
C GLN A 56 3.12 13.65 -13.32
N ILE A 57 2.59 12.51 -13.81
CA ILE A 57 2.90 11.96 -15.13
C ILE A 57 2.55 12.97 -16.24
N GLU A 58 1.35 13.56 -16.16
CA GLU A 58 0.89 14.56 -17.14
C GLU A 58 1.71 15.84 -17.09
N SER A 59 2.04 16.34 -15.91
CA SER A 59 2.76 17.60 -15.73
C SER A 59 4.16 17.60 -16.36
N ILE A 60 4.82 16.44 -16.39
CA ILE A 60 6.15 16.28 -16.98
C ILE A 60 6.12 15.66 -18.40
N GLY A 61 4.94 15.33 -18.92
CA GLY A 61 4.80 14.70 -20.22
C GLY A 61 5.44 13.29 -20.30
N ALA A 62 5.39 12.52 -19.21
CA ALA A 62 5.99 11.20 -19.17
C ALA A 62 5.23 10.19 -20.03
N GLN A 63 5.98 9.37 -20.78
CA GLN A 63 5.44 8.26 -21.59
C GLN A 63 5.30 6.98 -20.73
N THR A 64 4.60 7.10 -19.61
CA THR A 64 4.48 6.03 -18.62
C THR A 64 3.04 5.52 -18.53
N ASN A 65 2.89 4.20 -18.60
CA ASN A 65 1.60 3.53 -18.39
C ASN A 65 1.57 2.87 -17.01
N LEU A 66 0.49 3.08 -16.29
CA LEU A 66 0.25 2.43 -15.01
C LEU A 66 -0.94 1.48 -15.12
N ARG A 67 -0.78 0.27 -14.59
CA ARG A 67 -1.86 -0.70 -14.44
C ARG A 67 -1.98 -1.07 -12.96
N VAL A 68 -3.10 -0.71 -12.35
CA VAL A 68 -3.41 -1.11 -10.98
C VAL A 68 -4.25 -2.38 -11.02
N VAL A 69 -3.84 -3.38 -10.26
CA VAL A 69 -4.57 -4.64 -10.09
C VAL A 69 -4.96 -4.81 -8.61
N PRO A 70 -6.14 -5.38 -8.32
CA PRO A 70 -6.55 -5.63 -6.96
C PRO A 70 -5.57 -6.57 -6.25
N PRO A 71 -5.37 -6.43 -4.92
CA PRO A 71 -4.58 -7.39 -4.17
C PRO A 71 -5.31 -8.74 -4.14
N ALA A 72 -4.64 -9.79 -4.59
CA ALA A 72 -5.18 -11.16 -4.55
C ALA A 72 -5.09 -11.75 -3.13
N THR A 73 -4.12 -11.31 -2.34
CA THR A 73 -3.85 -11.78 -0.97
C THR A 73 -3.28 -10.64 -0.13
N LEU A 74 -3.22 -10.84 1.20
CA LEU A 74 -2.53 -9.93 2.13
C LEU A 74 -1.00 -10.09 2.09
N ASN A 75 -0.47 -11.07 1.35
CA ASN A 75 0.97 -11.26 1.17
C ASN A 75 1.33 -11.11 -0.31
N PRO A 76 1.97 -10.01 -0.72
CA PRO A 76 2.30 -9.73 -2.11
C PRO A 76 3.55 -10.48 -2.61
N ARG A 77 4.26 -11.21 -1.75
CA ARG A 77 5.55 -11.85 -2.07
C ARG A 77 5.50 -12.66 -3.37
N ALA A 78 4.54 -13.55 -3.50
CA ALA A 78 4.46 -14.42 -4.67
C ALA A 78 4.23 -13.64 -5.98
N MET A 79 3.43 -12.58 -5.95
CA MET A 79 3.19 -11.73 -7.12
C MET A 79 4.47 -10.98 -7.54
N LEU A 80 5.23 -10.45 -6.58
CA LEU A 80 6.49 -9.75 -6.81
C LEU A 80 7.60 -10.71 -7.30
N GLU A 81 7.70 -11.90 -6.71
CA GLU A 81 8.71 -12.90 -7.08
C GLU A 81 8.46 -13.47 -8.50
N ARG A 82 7.19 -13.64 -8.90
CA ARG A 82 6.79 -14.13 -10.23
C ARG A 82 6.74 -13.02 -11.29
N ASP A 83 7.10 -11.79 -10.93
CA ASP A 83 7.02 -10.64 -11.82
C ASP A 83 5.60 -10.38 -12.37
N GLU A 84 4.57 -10.71 -11.58
CA GLU A 84 3.18 -10.41 -11.92
C GLU A 84 2.86 -8.92 -11.67
N VAL A 85 3.54 -8.32 -10.67
CA VAL A 85 3.50 -6.88 -10.37
C VAL A 85 4.90 -6.36 -10.07
N ASP A 86 5.11 -5.08 -10.37
CA ASP A 86 6.37 -4.40 -10.16
C ASP A 86 6.47 -3.85 -8.73
N VAL A 87 5.36 -3.34 -8.20
CA VAL A 87 5.24 -2.77 -6.85
C VAL A 87 3.94 -3.20 -6.20
N ALA A 88 4.01 -3.54 -4.92
CA ALA A 88 2.84 -3.69 -4.04
C ALA A 88 2.79 -2.52 -3.05
N VAL A 89 1.61 -1.86 -2.94
CA VAL A 89 1.39 -0.79 -1.97
C VAL A 89 0.24 -1.19 -1.04
N GLY A 90 0.52 -1.28 0.26
CA GLY A 90 -0.47 -1.75 1.22
C GLY A 90 0.05 -1.89 2.65
N HIS A 91 -0.81 -2.40 3.51
CA HIS A 91 -0.45 -2.79 4.87
C HIS A 91 -0.08 -4.28 4.87
N PHE A 92 1.20 -4.58 4.99
CA PHE A 92 1.76 -5.92 4.86
C PHE A 92 2.67 -6.29 6.04
N PRO A 93 2.17 -6.30 7.29
CA PRO A 93 3.01 -6.45 8.49
C PRO A 93 3.84 -7.74 8.47
N ASP A 94 3.24 -8.87 8.07
CA ASP A 94 3.94 -10.16 8.04
C ASP A 94 5.05 -10.18 6.98
N THR A 95 4.81 -9.56 5.82
CA THR A 95 5.82 -9.49 4.76
C THR A 95 7.00 -8.61 5.20
N VAL A 96 6.72 -7.46 5.81
CA VAL A 96 7.78 -6.56 6.33
C VAL A 96 8.58 -7.25 7.44
N ALA A 97 7.89 -7.93 8.37
CA ALA A 97 8.57 -8.70 9.42
C ALA A 97 9.47 -9.80 8.83
N SER A 98 9.02 -10.51 7.80
CA SER A 98 9.82 -11.56 7.14
C SER A 98 11.06 -10.97 6.44
N ILE A 99 10.93 -9.81 5.78
CA ILE A 99 12.07 -9.09 5.19
C ILE A 99 13.11 -8.76 6.27
N GLY A 100 12.68 -8.27 7.43
CA GLY A 100 13.56 -7.97 8.56
C GLY A 100 14.31 -9.21 9.07
N VAL A 101 13.64 -10.35 9.17
CA VAL A 101 14.26 -11.64 9.58
C VAL A 101 15.25 -12.14 8.54
N GLU A 102 14.93 -12.05 7.26
CA GLU A 102 15.79 -12.47 6.15
C GLU A 102 17.04 -11.56 6.00
N GLY A 103 16.94 -10.30 6.43
CA GLY A 103 18.01 -9.33 6.39
C GLY A 103 18.64 -9.20 5.00
N ARG A 104 19.98 -9.34 4.88
CA ARG A 104 20.69 -9.24 3.59
C ARG A 104 20.31 -10.31 2.56
N ALA A 105 19.71 -11.41 2.97
CA ALA A 105 19.25 -12.46 2.07
C ALA A 105 17.85 -12.18 1.49
N ALA A 106 17.16 -11.14 1.96
CA ALA A 106 15.82 -10.83 1.51
C ALA A 106 15.81 -10.49 0.01
N THR A 107 14.89 -11.12 -0.70
CA THR A 107 14.64 -10.87 -2.12
C THR A 107 13.73 -9.65 -2.35
N LEU A 108 13.07 -9.18 -1.31
CA LEU A 108 12.20 -8.02 -1.32
C LEU A 108 12.84 -6.85 -0.58
N ARG A 109 12.45 -5.65 -1.00
CA ARG A 109 12.73 -4.39 -0.33
C ARG A 109 11.42 -3.69 -0.04
N HIS A 110 11.42 -2.84 0.99
CA HIS A 110 10.24 -2.05 1.32
C HIS A 110 10.62 -0.63 1.72
N ARG A 111 9.63 0.25 1.63
CA ARG A 111 9.69 1.61 2.16
C ARG A 111 8.32 2.02 2.65
N ARG A 112 8.26 2.58 3.86
CA ARG A 112 7.04 3.15 4.41
C ARG A 112 6.66 4.41 3.64
N LEU A 113 5.40 4.49 3.25
CA LEU A 113 4.83 5.67 2.59
C LEU A 113 4.12 6.59 3.58
N TYR A 114 3.29 6.03 4.46
CA TYR A 114 2.58 6.78 5.50
C TYR A 114 2.00 5.84 6.57
N ASP A 115 1.64 6.46 7.68
CA ASP A 115 0.96 5.81 8.79
C ASP A 115 -0.50 6.26 8.86
N SER A 116 -1.38 5.39 9.35
CA SER A 116 -2.78 5.67 9.56
C SER A 116 -3.32 4.84 10.71
N GLN A 117 -4.58 5.04 11.03
CA GLN A 117 -5.32 4.25 12.01
C GLN A 117 -6.68 3.83 11.46
N TYR A 118 -7.24 2.82 12.06
CA TYR A 118 -8.62 2.43 11.80
C TYR A 118 -9.58 3.26 12.63
N VAL A 119 -10.70 3.62 12.03
CA VAL A 119 -11.81 4.31 12.70
C VAL A 119 -13.12 3.55 12.49
N CYS A 120 -14.01 3.62 13.48
CA CYS A 120 -15.37 3.16 13.30
C CYS A 120 -16.17 4.21 12.53
N VAL A 121 -16.83 3.78 11.47
CA VAL A 121 -17.61 4.66 10.58
C VAL A 121 -19.07 4.23 10.58
N MET A 122 -19.96 5.21 10.69
CA MET A 122 -21.40 5.04 10.69
C MET A 122 -22.07 6.22 9.99
N ARG A 123 -23.36 6.07 9.58
CA ARG A 123 -24.12 7.21 9.06
C ARG A 123 -24.31 8.30 10.11
N ARG A 124 -24.41 9.56 9.69
CA ARG A 124 -24.57 10.72 10.58
C ARG A 124 -25.77 10.61 11.54
N GLY A 125 -26.87 10.04 11.08
CA GLY A 125 -28.08 9.85 11.90
C GLY A 125 -28.14 8.48 12.64
N HIS A 126 -27.02 7.76 12.77
CA HIS A 126 -26.99 6.49 13.49
C HIS A 126 -27.23 6.71 15.00
N PRO A 127 -27.97 5.80 15.70
CA PRO A 127 -28.24 5.94 17.14
C PRO A 127 -26.99 6.08 18.02
N LEU A 128 -25.84 5.60 17.56
CA LEU A 128 -24.55 5.70 18.27
C LEU A 128 -23.73 6.93 17.90
N ALA A 129 -24.11 7.72 16.88
CA ALA A 129 -23.28 8.80 16.35
C ALA A 129 -23.10 9.99 17.32
N GLY A 130 -24.06 10.21 18.22
CA GLY A 130 -24.06 11.36 19.16
C GLY A 130 -23.44 11.10 20.53
N ARG A 131 -22.82 9.94 20.76
CA ARG A 131 -22.26 9.53 22.06
C ARG A 131 -20.96 8.77 21.88
N ALA A 132 -20.14 8.73 22.94
CA ALA A 132 -18.92 7.92 22.93
C ALA A 132 -19.26 6.44 22.70
N LEU A 133 -18.55 5.81 21.79
CA LEU A 133 -18.74 4.41 21.43
C LEU A 133 -18.10 3.52 22.49
N THR A 134 -18.92 2.77 23.25
CA THR A 134 -18.44 1.78 24.20
C THR A 134 -18.24 0.43 23.53
N LEU A 135 -17.41 -0.46 24.11
CA LEU A 135 -17.18 -1.81 23.60
C LEU A 135 -18.50 -2.61 23.52
N ASP A 136 -19.36 -2.51 24.53
CA ASP A 136 -20.66 -3.19 24.53
C ASP A 136 -21.55 -2.70 23.37
N ALA A 137 -21.71 -1.39 23.24
CA ALA A 137 -22.52 -0.81 22.16
C ALA A 137 -21.96 -1.15 20.77
N TYR A 138 -20.64 -1.24 20.63
CA TYR A 138 -19.99 -1.69 19.40
C TYR A 138 -20.31 -3.15 19.09
N CYS A 139 -20.19 -4.05 20.07
CA CYS A 139 -20.45 -5.48 19.88
C CYS A 139 -21.91 -5.80 19.63
N GLU A 140 -22.85 -5.05 20.22
CA GLU A 140 -24.29 -5.21 20.04
C GLU A 140 -24.79 -4.69 18.68
N ALA A 141 -24.04 -3.79 18.05
CA ALA A 141 -24.38 -3.25 16.75
C ALA A 141 -24.23 -4.30 15.63
N HIS A 142 -24.80 -4.00 14.47
CA HIS A 142 -24.61 -4.79 13.26
C HIS A 142 -23.49 -4.21 12.41
N HIS A 143 -22.68 -5.07 11.77
CA HIS A 143 -21.47 -4.68 11.11
C HIS A 143 -21.41 -5.06 9.64
N LEU A 144 -20.71 -4.23 8.87
CA LEU A 144 -20.20 -4.54 7.55
C LEU A 144 -18.68 -4.77 7.67
N LEU A 145 -18.21 -5.88 7.12
CA LEU A 145 -16.79 -6.23 7.04
C LEU A 145 -16.27 -5.96 5.63
N VAL A 146 -15.09 -5.34 5.54
CA VAL A 146 -14.31 -5.32 4.30
C VAL A 146 -13.30 -6.46 4.36
N SER A 147 -13.39 -7.39 3.41
CA SER A 147 -12.51 -8.56 3.31
C SER A 147 -12.16 -8.82 1.85
N PHE A 148 -10.90 -8.64 1.47
CA PHE A 148 -10.43 -8.85 0.11
C PHE A 148 -10.44 -10.34 -0.31
N SER A 149 -10.26 -11.24 0.66
CA SER A 149 -10.29 -12.70 0.44
C SER A 149 -11.69 -13.29 0.56
N GLY A 150 -12.71 -12.50 0.94
CA GLY A 150 -14.04 -12.99 1.26
C GLY A 150 -14.14 -13.74 2.59
N SER A 151 -13.09 -13.72 3.43
CA SER A 151 -13.14 -14.29 4.78
C SER A 151 -14.29 -13.66 5.57
N PRO A 152 -15.07 -14.44 6.34
CA PRO A 152 -16.13 -13.92 7.19
C PRO A 152 -15.61 -13.26 8.48
N PHE A 153 -14.30 -13.30 8.72
CA PHE A 153 -13.63 -12.71 9.88
C PHE A 153 -12.41 -11.90 9.42
N GLY A 154 -12.04 -10.89 10.21
CA GLY A 154 -10.88 -10.04 9.97
C GLY A 154 -10.21 -9.61 11.27
N LEU A 155 -9.22 -8.71 11.17
CA LEU A 155 -8.41 -8.23 12.29
C LEU A 155 -9.23 -7.75 13.51
N VAL A 156 -10.35 -7.08 13.27
CA VAL A 156 -11.26 -6.65 14.34
C VAL A 156 -11.86 -7.85 15.08
N ASP A 157 -12.19 -8.92 14.37
CA ASP A 157 -12.82 -10.11 14.95
C ASP A 157 -11.80 -10.90 15.78
N GLU A 158 -10.54 -10.93 15.36
CA GLU A 158 -9.42 -11.51 16.10
C GLU A 158 -9.19 -10.73 17.40
N THR A 159 -9.16 -9.38 17.30
CA THR A 159 -9.00 -8.50 18.48
C THR A 159 -10.15 -8.65 19.45
N LEU A 160 -11.39 -8.67 18.98
CA LEU A 160 -12.56 -8.89 19.84
C LEU A 160 -12.53 -10.28 20.49
N GLY A 161 -12.12 -11.30 19.73
CA GLY A 161 -11.95 -12.67 20.25
C GLY A 161 -10.95 -12.75 21.40
N ALA A 162 -9.83 -12.01 21.32
CA ALA A 162 -8.85 -11.91 22.42
C ALA A 162 -9.43 -11.23 23.68
N LEU A 163 -10.45 -10.37 23.51
CA LEU A 163 -11.20 -9.73 24.60
C LEU A 163 -12.42 -10.57 25.08
N GLY A 164 -12.60 -11.79 24.57
CA GLY A 164 -13.76 -12.62 24.85
C GLY A 164 -15.07 -12.06 24.29
N ARG A 165 -15.01 -11.26 23.24
CA ARG A 165 -16.16 -10.57 22.62
C ARG A 165 -16.34 -11.01 21.17
N THR A 166 -17.54 -10.81 20.66
CA THR A 166 -17.91 -11.06 19.27
C THR A 166 -18.82 -9.94 18.75
N ARG A 167 -18.96 -9.84 17.45
CA ARG A 167 -19.89 -8.93 16.80
C ARG A 167 -20.66 -9.66 15.70
N ARG A 168 -21.79 -9.11 15.27
CA ARG A 168 -22.58 -9.66 14.16
C ARG A 168 -22.19 -8.97 12.85
N ILE A 169 -21.59 -9.72 11.93
CA ILE A 169 -21.34 -9.28 10.57
C ILE A 169 -22.58 -9.62 9.72
N VAL A 170 -23.22 -8.60 9.14
CA VAL A 170 -24.41 -8.73 8.30
C VAL A 170 -24.05 -8.79 6.83
N LEU A 171 -22.99 -8.07 6.44
CA LEU A 171 -22.51 -7.97 5.06
C LEU A 171 -20.99 -7.99 5.03
N THR A 172 -20.43 -8.76 4.10
CA THR A 172 -19.01 -8.71 3.75
C THR A 172 -18.88 -8.20 2.32
N VAL A 173 -18.00 -7.23 2.10
CA VAL A 173 -17.65 -6.68 0.78
C VAL A 173 -16.16 -6.71 0.57
N ASN A 174 -15.70 -6.58 -0.65
CA ASN A 174 -14.27 -6.64 -1.00
C ASN A 174 -13.65 -5.27 -1.37
N GLN A 175 -14.36 -4.18 -1.05
CA GLN A 175 -13.92 -2.81 -1.35
C GLN A 175 -14.33 -1.85 -0.24
N TYR A 176 -13.43 -0.98 0.15
CA TYR A 176 -13.71 0.08 1.12
C TYR A 176 -14.73 1.10 0.59
N TYR A 177 -14.67 1.41 -0.71
CA TYR A 177 -15.61 2.33 -1.35
C TYR A 177 -17.07 1.84 -1.23
N THR A 178 -17.31 0.56 -1.51
CA THR A 178 -18.64 -0.05 -1.35
C THR A 178 -19.09 0.00 0.11
N ALA A 179 -18.21 -0.28 1.07
CA ALA A 179 -18.52 -0.22 2.49
C ALA A 179 -19.01 1.17 2.90
N GLY A 180 -18.28 2.23 2.55
CA GLY A 180 -18.68 3.60 2.85
C GLY A 180 -20.05 3.98 2.31
N ARG A 181 -20.38 3.55 1.09
CA ARG A 181 -21.69 3.83 0.46
C ARG A 181 -22.85 3.07 1.10
N VAL A 182 -22.63 1.82 1.50
CA VAL A 182 -23.65 1.02 2.20
C VAL A 182 -23.92 1.60 3.57
N VAL A 183 -22.87 1.89 4.33
CA VAL A 183 -22.99 2.42 5.69
C VAL A 183 -23.65 3.79 5.72
N ALA A 184 -23.39 4.65 4.73
CA ALA A 184 -24.07 5.95 4.61
C ALA A 184 -25.63 5.84 4.53
N ARG A 185 -26.17 4.64 4.23
CA ARG A 185 -27.61 4.40 4.01
C ARG A 185 -28.18 3.28 4.87
N SER A 186 -27.46 2.83 5.90
CA SER A 186 -27.88 1.74 6.77
C SER A 186 -27.49 2.01 8.22
N ASP A 187 -27.95 1.16 9.15
CA ASP A 187 -27.53 1.17 10.54
C ASP A 187 -26.36 0.18 10.80
N LEU A 188 -25.57 -0.11 9.77
CA LEU A 188 -24.36 -0.88 9.91
C LEU A 188 -23.19 0.00 10.35
N LEU A 189 -22.35 -0.54 11.23
CA LEU A 189 -21.03 0.00 11.51
C LEU A 189 -20.01 -0.65 10.55
N THR A 190 -18.99 0.09 10.19
CA THR A 190 -17.82 -0.49 9.52
C THR A 190 -16.54 0.09 10.07
N VAL A 191 -15.43 -0.56 9.81
CA VAL A 191 -14.09 -0.07 10.16
C VAL A 191 -13.35 0.25 8.87
N LEU A 192 -12.92 1.49 8.75
CA LEU A 192 -12.19 2.00 7.59
C LEU A 192 -10.86 2.63 8.04
N PRO A 193 -9.84 2.65 7.15
CA PRO A 193 -8.69 3.52 7.34
C PRO A 193 -9.13 4.99 7.40
N ALA A 194 -8.63 5.76 8.37
CA ALA A 194 -9.04 7.15 8.56
C ALA A 194 -8.81 8.01 7.32
N PHE A 195 -7.68 7.81 6.62
CA PHE A 195 -7.37 8.55 5.39
C PHE A 195 -8.39 8.32 4.26
N PHE A 196 -9.12 7.22 4.30
CA PHE A 196 -10.07 6.88 3.23
C PHE A 196 -11.48 7.43 3.45
N VAL A 197 -11.84 7.84 4.64
CA VAL A 197 -13.22 8.31 4.93
C VAL A 197 -13.59 9.50 4.04
N GLU A 198 -12.67 10.43 3.82
CA GLU A 198 -12.86 11.55 2.87
C GLU A 198 -13.08 11.04 1.43
N ALA A 199 -12.26 10.09 0.99
CA ALA A 199 -12.27 9.54 -0.37
C ALA A 199 -13.52 8.69 -0.68
N THR A 200 -14.35 8.34 0.32
CA THR A 200 -15.64 7.67 0.07
C THR A 200 -16.60 8.52 -0.76
N GLY A 201 -16.36 9.83 -0.86
CA GLY A 201 -17.27 10.81 -1.46
C GLY A 201 -18.58 10.97 -0.68
N ARG A 202 -18.64 10.48 0.56
CA ARG A 202 -19.83 10.50 1.45
C ARG A 202 -19.52 11.11 2.81
N ARG A 203 -18.44 11.85 2.92
CA ARG A 203 -17.99 12.46 4.18
C ARG A 203 -19.11 13.22 4.93
N ALA A 204 -19.96 13.93 4.18
CA ALA A 204 -21.08 14.67 4.75
C ALA A 204 -22.16 13.76 5.38
N ASP A 205 -22.29 12.53 4.91
CA ASP A 205 -23.30 11.55 5.38
C ASP A 205 -22.76 10.66 6.50
N LEU A 206 -21.43 10.67 6.74
CA LEU A 206 -20.74 9.77 7.66
C LEU A 206 -20.25 10.50 8.91
N VAL A 207 -20.14 9.73 9.99
CA VAL A 207 -19.46 10.09 11.22
C VAL A 207 -18.43 9.01 11.51
N GLU A 208 -17.22 9.45 11.85
CA GLU A 208 -16.14 8.60 12.32
C GLU A 208 -15.96 8.77 13.83
N GLN A 209 -15.64 7.67 14.52
CA GLN A 209 -15.33 7.64 15.94
C GLN A 209 -14.13 6.73 16.18
N PRO A 210 -13.34 6.97 17.22
CA PRO A 210 -12.33 6.02 17.68
C PRO A 210 -12.95 4.65 17.94
N LEU A 211 -12.20 3.59 17.70
CA LEU A 211 -12.59 2.25 18.14
C LEU A 211 -12.55 2.16 19.66
N PRO A 212 -13.50 1.46 20.31
CA PRO A 212 -13.52 1.30 21.77
C PRO A 212 -12.55 0.20 22.27
N PHE A 213 -11.56 -0.15 21.50
CA PHE A 213 -10.47 -1.10 21.78
C PHE A 213 -9.25 -0.72 20.97
N GLU A 214 -8.09 -1.18 21.40
CA GLU A 214 -6.85 -0.95 20.67
C GLU A 214 -6.77 -1.88 19.43
N LEU A 215 -6.40 -1.30 18.31
CA LEU A 215 -6.11 -2.00 17.07
C LEU A 215 -4.75 -1.52 16.57
N ALA A 216 -3.95 -2.44 16.04
CA ALA A 216 -2.66 -2.09 15.46
C ALA A 216 -2.80 -1.01 14.40
N GLY A 217 -1.91 -0.04 14.41
CA GLY A 217 -1.85 1.02 13.40
C GLY A 217 -1.64 0.46 11.98
N ILE A 218 -2.04 1.23 11.01
CA ILE A 218 -1.83 0.91 9.60
C ILE A 218 -0.51 1.54 9.19
N HIS A 219 0.43 0.71 8.75
CA HIS A 219 1.65 1.15 8.10
C HIS A 219 1.52 0.82 6.62
N VAL A 220 1.35 1.83 5.78
CA VAL A 220 1.27 1.62 4.34
C VAL A 220 2.68 1.61 3.79
N GLU A 221 3.06 0.45 3.30
CA GLU A 221 4.37 0.15 2.74
C GLU A 221 4.30 0.04 1.22
N MET A 222 5.37 0.45 0.57
CA MET A 222 5.67 0.11 -0.81
C MET A 222 6.70 -1.02 -0.78
N ILE A 223 6.38 -2.16 -1.44
CA ILE A 223 7.26 -3.34 -1.50
C ILE A 223 7.58 -3.65 -2.95
N TRP A 224 8.84 -3.98 -3.23
CA TRP A 224 9.30 -4.37 -4.58
C TRP A 224 10.35 -5.47 -4.50
N HIS A 225 10.60 -6.13 -5.62
CA HIS A 225 11.64 -7.17 -5.69
C HIS A 225 13.02 -6.55 -5.91
N LEU A 226 14.05 -7.11 -5.26
CA LEU A 226 15.46 -6.68 -5.32
C LEU A 226 16.01 -6.54 -6.76
N ARG A 227 15.48 -7.36 -7.71
CA ARG A 227 15.88 -7.27 -9.13
C ARG A 227 15.66 -5.88 -9.74
N HIS A 228 14.67 -5.14 -9.23
CA HIS A 228 14.31 -3.81 -9.70
C HIS A 228 14.91 -2.66 -8.87
N ASP A 229 15.67 -2.99 -7.83
CA ASP A 229 16.16 -2.01 -6.85
C ASP A 229 17.02 -0.93 -7.50
N ARG A 230 17.88 -1.34 -8.44
CA ARG A 230 18.81 -0.46 -9.15
C ARG A 230 18.33 0.00 -10.53
N THR A 231 17.18 -0.43 -10.99
CA THR A 231 16.62 -0.05 -12.30
C THR A 231 16.15 1.40 -12.23
N SER A 232 16.70 2.28 -13.08
CA SER A 232 16.42 3.72 -13.08
C SER A 232 14.94 4.06 -13.26
N ALA A 233 14.25 3.41 -14.21
CA ALA A 233 12.82 3.59 -14.42
C ALA A 233 11.98 3.15 -13.20
N HIS A 234 12.36 2.05 -12.53
CA HIS A 234 11.66 1.60 -11.35
C HIS A 234 11.94 2.48 -10.12
N ARG A 235 13.17 3.05 -10.01
CA ARG A 235 13.50 4.04 -8.98
C ARG A 235 12.64 5.29 -9.17
N TRP A 236 12.54 5.78 -10.38
CA TRP A 236 11.66 6.89 -10.72
C TRP A 236 10.20 6.62 -10.30
N LEU A 237 9.65 5.44 -10.61
CA LEU A 237 8.30 5.07 -10.15
C LEU A 237 8.16 5.16 -8.63
N ARG A 238 9.13 4.61 -7.86
CA ARG A 238 9.11 4.66 -6.40
C ARG A 238 9.13 6.08 -5.84
N GLU A 239 9.95 6.95 -6.44
CA GLU A 239 10.01 8.36 -6.07
C GLU A 239 8.67 9.06 -6.32
N ARG A 240 8.04 8.80 -7.47
CA ARG A 240 6.70 9.35 -7.78
C ARG A 240 5.65 8.86 -6.78
N LEU A 241 5.69 7.60 -6.35
CA LEU A 241 4.78 7.07 -5.33
C LEU A 241 4.98 7.76 -3.97
N VAL A 242 6.22 8.03 -3.58
CA VAL A 242 6.52 8.78 -2.34
C VAL A 242 5.98 10.20 -2.42
N GLU A 243 6.21 10.90 -3.51
CA GLU A 243 5.69 12.26 -3.71
C GLU A 243 4.17 12.30 -3.76
N ALA A 244 3.54 11.31 -4.41
CA ALA A 244 2.10 11.19 -4.45
C ALA A 244 1.50 10.99 -3.05
N ALA A 245 2.16 10.16 -2.21
CA ALA A 245 1.74 9.96 -0.83
C ALA A 245 1.87 11.25 -0.01
N ALA A 246 2.99 11.96 -0.13
CA ALA A 246 3.21 13.24 0.55
C ALA A 246 2.18 14.30 0.13
N ALA A 247 1.88 14.39 -1.17
CA ALA A 247 0.91 15.34 -1.70
C ALA A 247 -0.53 15.04 -1.26
N ALA A 248 -0.87 13.75 -1.12
CA ALA A 248 -2.23 13.33 -0.76
C ALA A 248 -2.52 13.42 0.75
N LEU A 249 -1.53 13.17 1.61
CA LEU A 249 -1.73 12.92 3.04
C LEU A 249 -0.89 13.82 3.96
N GLY A 250 -0.09 14.73 3.40
CA GLY A 250 0.88 15.52 4.14
C GLY A 250 2.25 14.83 4.26
N GLU A 251 3.13 15.34 5.14
CA GLU A 251 4.51 14.86 5.23
C GLU A 251 4.60 13.34 5.39
N VAL A 252 5.34 12.71 4.48
CA VAL A 252 5.78 11.33 4.61
C VAL A 252 6.76 11.26 5.77
N PRO A 253 6.64 10.30 6.69
CA PRO A 253 7.67 10.06 7.69
C PRO A 253 9.03 9.95 7.00
N ALA A 254 10.04 10.70 7.51
CA ALA A 254 11.39 10.60 7.00
C ALA A 254 11.77 9.12 6.89
N ALA A 255 12.35 8.73 5.75
CA ALA A 255 12.82 7.37 5.54
C ALA A 255 13.66 6.99 6.78
N GLY A 256 13.27 5.93 7.46
CA GLY A 256 14.15 5.29 8.41
C GLY A 256 15.48 5.00 7.69
N PRO A 257 16.61 4.91 8.40
CA PRO A 257 17.88 4.71 7.76
C PRO A 257 17.77 3.56 6.78
N GLU A 258 18.19 3.79 5.53
CA GLU A 258 18.37 2.73 4.54
C GLU A 258 19.35 1.76 5.20
N ASP A 259 18.82 0.69 5.76
CA ASP A 259 19.64 -0.33 6.38
C ASP A 259 20.45 -1.00 5.28
N VAL A 260 21.74 -0.80 5.41
CA VAL A 260 22.90 -1.25 4.65
C VAL A 260 22.87 -2.75 4.32
#